data_e2070b32e9b7d12882861cb3387e8a93
#
_entry.id   e2070b32e9b7d12882861cb3387e8a93
#
_cell.length_a   1.000
_cell.length_b   1.000
_cell.length_c   1.000
_cell.angle_alpha   90.00
_cell.angle_beta   90.00
_cell.angle_gamma   90.00
#
_symmetry.space_group_name_H-M   'P 1'
#
loop_
_entity.id
_entity.type
_entity.pdbx_description
1 polymer ?
#
loop_
_entity_poly.entity_id
_entity_poly.type
_entity_poly.pdbx_seq_one_letter_code
_entity_poly.pdbx_strand_id
1 'polypeptide(L)'
;MIISSPHMALQGAVASALNTLASEKQGLEALEKALLGSLSSSFEAAVQTIRNARGHVVITGLGKSGHIGTKIAATLASTGTPAFFVHAAEANHGDLGMIGSGDVILALSWSGETQELSGIMSYAARFRIPLIAMTSSKHSVLGRQADIVLLLPKIEEACPHGLAPTTSTIMQLAMGDALAVSLLEMRGFTATDFKIYHPGGSLGASLKYVCDIMHEGDNIPLVMQGTAMTEAMNVLVEKHFGCVGVVNQEGELIGIVTDGDLARNMHFNLSKFNVDEVMTKAPKVLKPNTLVGAATAFINDHHIGAFFVVEDKKPIGIVHFHDLLRIGAV
;
A
#
# COMPACT_ATOMS: atom_id res chain seq x y z
N MET A 1 40.20 -6.05 35.45
CA MET A 1 39.15 -5.58 34.51
C MET A 1 39.58 -6.02 33.11
N ILE A 2 39.02 -7.15 32.64
CA ILE A 2 39.36 -7.68 31.31
C ILE A 2 38.48 -6.88 30.31
N ILE A 3 39.15 -5.98 29.58
CA ILE A 3 38.49 -5.25 28.47
C ILE A 3 38.26 -6.28 27.35
N SER A 4 37.04 -6.79 27.23
CA SER A 4 36.66 -7.60 26.08
C SER A 4 36.84 -6.80 24.80
N SER A 5 37.48 -7.38 23.79
CA SER A 5 37.72 -6.73 22.51
C SER A 5 36.41 -6.31 21.86
N PRO A 6 36.35 -5.18 21.13
CA PRO A 6 35.13 -4.72 20.45
C PRO A 6 34.54 -5.77 19.52
N HIS A 7 35.32 -6.67 18.96
CA HIS A 7 34.92 -7.76 18.09
C HIS A 7 34.09 -8.85 18.79
N MET A 8 34.43 -9.17 20.06
CA MET A 8 33.64 -10.15 20.87
C MET A 8 32.28 -9.56 21.31
N ALA A 9 32.24 -8.25 21.58
CA ALA A 9 31.00 -7.57 21.92
C ALA A 9 30.03 -7.52 20.71
N LEU A 10 30.54 -7.32 19.49
CA LEU A 10 29.74 -7.35 18.24
C LEU A 10 29.20 -8.76 17.93
N GLN A 11 29.98 -9.82 18.15
CA GLN A 11 29.51 -11.20 17.99
C GLN A 11 28.41 -11.54 18.99
N GLY A 12 28.49 -11.06 20.21
CA GLY A 12 27.46 -11.21 21.23
C GLY A 12 26.14 -10.50 20.87
N ALA A 13 26.23 -9.30 20.30
CA ALA A 13 25.07 -8.52 19.86
C ALA A 13 24.32 -9.19 18.69
N VAL A 14 25.05 -9.72 17.71
CA VAL A 14 24.44 -10.48 16.59
C VAL A 14 23.76 -11.75 17.08
N ALA A 15 24.42 -12.50 17.98
CA ALA A 15 23.80 -13.69 18.58
C ALA A 15 22.51 -13.36 19.33
N SER A 16 22.51 -12.26 20.12
CA SER A 16 21.29 -11.77 20.80
C SER A 16 20.18 -11.40 19.81
N ALA A 17 20.51 -10.71 18.73
CA ALA A 17 19.55 -10.37 17.68
C ALA A 17 18.93 -11.60 17.00
N LEU A 18 19.77 -12.60 16.69
CA LEU A 18 19.29 -13.86 16.10
C LEU A 18 18.38 -14.63 17.06
N ASN A 19 18.68 -14.66 18.36
CA ASN A 19 17.82 -15.27 19.36
C ASN A 19 16.47 -14.54 19.47
N THR A 20 16.46 -13.21 19.41
CA THR A 20 15.23 -12.42 19.39
C THR A 20 14.37 -12.79 18.20
N LEU A 21 14.92 -12.78 16.98
CA LEU A 21 14.21 -13.15 15.77
C LEU A 21 13.69 -14.59 15.80
N ALA A 22 14.46 -15.52 16.40
CA ALA A 22 14.04 -16.91 16.56
C ALA A 22 12.81 -17.05 17.49
N SER A 23 12.78 -16.31 18.61
CA SER A 23 11.64 -16.29 19.53
C SER A 23 10.39 -15.69 18.87
N GLU A 24 10.55 -14.58 18.17
CA GLU A 24 9.44 -13.94 17.45
C GLU A 24 8.88 -14.84 16.35
N LYS A 25 9.74 -15.52 15.59
CA LYS A 25 9.35 -16.51 14.58
C LYS A 25 8.54 -17.65 15.21
N GLN A 26 8.96 -18.19 16.36
CA GLN A 26 8.21 -19.21 17.07
C GLN A 26 6.82 -18.72 17.50
N GLY A 27 6.70 -17.44 17.89
CA GLY A 27 5.42 -16.80 18.18
C GLY A 27 4.49 -16.79 16.97
N LEU A 28 5.01 -16.41 15.78
CA LEU A 28 4.24 -16.42 14.54
C LEU A 28 3.84 -17.83 14.08
N GLU A 29 4.73 -18.81 14.19
CA GLU A 29 4.43 -20.22 13.89
C GLU A 29 3.33 -20.80 14.81
N ALA A 30 3.37 -20.43 16.10
CA ALA A 30 2.32 -20.82 17.05
C ALA A 30 0.98 -20.14 16.73
N LEU A 31 1.02 -18.89 16.28
CA LEU A 31 -0.18 -18.14 15.86
C LEU A 31 -0.81 -18.78 14.61
N GLU A 32 -0.02 -19.10 13.60
CA GLU A 32 -0.46 -19.83 12.40
C GLU A 32 -1.14 -21.14 12.74
N LYS A 33 -0.49 -21.95 13.60
CA LYS A 33 -1.07 -23.22 14.08
C LYS A 33 -2.39 -23.03 14.84
N ALA A 34 -2.50 -21.97 15.63
CA ALA A 34 -3.74 -21.65 16.34
C ALA A 34 -4.86 -21.25 15.37
N LEU A 35 -4.57 -20.48 14.31
CA LEU A 35 -5.53 -20.12 13.26
C LEU A 35 -6.04 -21.34 12.49
N LEU A 36 -5.21 -22.36 12.27
CA LEU A 36 -5.64 -23.63 11.67
C LEU A 36 -6.51 -24.49 12.63
N GLY A 37 -6.63 -24.10 13.89
CA GLY A 37 -7.34 -24.87 14.90
C GLY A 37 -8.21 -24.05 15.84
N SER A 38 -7.77 -23.86 17.07
CA SER A 38 -8.58 -23.30 18.17
C SER A 38 -9.01 -21.84 17.97
N LEU A 39 -8.30 -21.07 17.16
CA LEU A 39 -8.57 -19.65 16.92
C LEU A 39 -9.44 -19.40 15.68
N SER A 40 -9.60 -20.39 14.79
CA SER A 40 -10.30 -20.26 13.51
C SER A 40 -11.70 -19.65 13.65
N SER A 41 -12.55 -20.27 14.46
CA SER A 41 -13.94 -19.82 14.66
C SER A 41 -14.06 -18.43 15.29
N SER A 42 -13.18 -18.10 16.24
CA SER A 42 -13.15 -16.77 16.87
C SER A 42 -12.65 -15.72 15.89
N PHE A 43 -11.68 -16.05 15.03
CA PHE A 43 -11.20 -15.16 13.99
C PHE A 43 -12.29 -14.86 12.95
N GLU A 44 -12.97 -15.88 12.45
CA GLU A 44 -14.11 -15.74 11.54
C GLU A 44 -15.22 -14.88 12.14
N ALA A 45 -15.58 -15.15 13.41
CA ALA A 45 -16.57 -14.36 14.13
C ALA A 45 -16.16 -12.89 14.27
N ALA A 46 -14.88 -12.61 14.57
CA ALA A 46 -14.36 -11.26 14.66
C ALA A 46 -14.43 -10.53 13.30
N VAL A 47 -14.00 -11.19 12.22
CA VAL A 47 -14.09 -10.64 10.85
C VAL A 47 -15.53 -10.34 10.48
N GLN A 48 -16.47 -11.26 10.72
CA GLN A 48 -17.88 -11.04 10.42
C GLN A 48 -18.49 -9.90 11.25
N THR A 49 -18.16 -9.82 12.54
CA THR A 49 -18.63 -8.75 13.43
C THR A 49 -18.15 -7.39 12.94
N ILE A 50 -16.87 -7.26 12.60
CA ILE A 50 -16.29 -6.02 12.06
C ILE A 50 -16.91 -5.69 10.69
N ARG A 51 -17.04 -6.67 9.81
CA ARG A 51 -17.65 -6.47 8.48
C ARG A 51 -19.07 -5.93 8.55
N ASN A 52 -19.86 -6.39 9.52
CA ASN A 52 -21.26 -6.02 9.69
C ASN A 52 -21.46 -4.75 10.53
N ALA A 53 -20.39 -4.18 11.10
CA ALA A 53 -20.45 -2.93 11.83
C ALA A 53 -20.95 -1.79 10.93
N ARG A 54 -21.82 -0.93 11.48
CA ARG A 54 -22.34 0.26 10.76
C ARG A 54 -21.50 1.51 11.02
N GLY A 55 -20.65 1.46 12.04
CA GLY A 55 -19.75 2.52 12.46
C GLY A 55 -18.29 2.13 12.23
N HIS A 56 -17.46 2.37 13.21
CA HIS A 56 -16.02 2.22 13.19
C HIS A 56 -15.57 0.99 14.00
N VAL A 57 -14.36 0.53 13.71
CA VAL A 57 -13.62 -0.33 14.63
C VAL A 57 -12.84 0.58 15.58
N VAL A 58 -13.23 0.57 16.83
CA VAL A 58 -12.56 1.33 17.90
C VAL A 58 -11.51 0.44 18.53
N ILE A 59 -10.25 0.74 18.29
CA ILE A 59 -9.13 -0.04 18.83
C ILE A 59 -8.67 0.61 20.13
N THR A 60 -8.40 -0.19 21.15
CA THR A 60 -7.92 0.32 22.44
C THR A 60 -6.86 -0.59 23.05
N GLY A 61 -6.02 -0.03 23.89
CA GLY A 61 -4.93 -0.71 24.59
C GLY A 61 -4.06 0.27 25.36
N LEU A 62 -3.11 -0.26 26.14
CA LEU A 62 -2.18 0.52 26.93
C LEU A 62 -0.72 0.11 26.65
N GLY A 63 0.20 1.05 26.78
CA GLY A 63 1.64 0.80 26.59
C GLY A 63 1.99 0.23 25.23
N LYS A 64 2.75 -0.86 25.18
CA LYS A 64 3.14 -1.50 23.91
C LYS A 64 1.94 -2.00 23.11
N SER A 65 0.95 -2.59 23.77
CA SER A 65 -0.31 -3.00 23.12
C SER A 65 -1.08 -1.81 22.55
N GLY A 66 -1.04 -0.64 23.20
CA GLY A 66 -1.62 0.60 22.68
C GLY A 66 -0.93 1.07 21.39
N HIS A 67 0.41 1.06 21.34
CA HIS A 67 1.15 1.40 20.11
C HIS A 67 0.84 0.44 18.95
N ILE A 68 0.74 -0.86 19.23
CA ILE A 68 0.29 -1.86 18.24
C ILE A 68 -1.15 -1.57 17.82
N GLY A 69 -2.04 -1.26 18.77
CA GLY A 69 -3.43 -0.89 18.48
C GLY A 69 -3.55 0.33 17.56
N THR A 70 -2.73 1.35 17.78
CA THR A 70 -2.66 2.53 16.90
C THR A 70 -2.26 2.14 15.47
N LYS A 71 -1.26 1.25 15.31
CA LYS A 71 -0.87 0.75 13.99
C LYS A 71 -2.00 -0.06 13.33
N ILE A 72 -2.70 -0.90 14.08
CA ILE A 72 -3.82 -1.69 13.56
C ILE A 72 -4.94 -0.78 13.09
N ALA A 73 -5.29 0.27 13.86
CA ALA A 73 -6.28 1.27 13.48
C ALA A 73 -5.92 1.94 12.15
N ALA A 74 -4.67 2.38 12.00
CA ALA A 74 -4.18 2.99 10.76
C ALA A 74 -4.25 2.02 9.57
N THR A 75 -3.88 0.75 9.77
CA THR A 75 -3.95 -0.28 8.73
C THR A 75 -5.39 -0.53 8.28
N LEU A 76 -6.32 -0.74 9.21
CA LEU A 76 -7.75 -0.92 8.92
C LEU A 76 -8.32 0.25 8.13
N ALA A 77 -8.07 1.49 8.60
CA ALA A 77 -8.54 2.69 7.94
C ALA A 77 -8.00 2.81 6.51
N SER A 78 -6.71 2.55 6.32
CA SER A 78 -6.05 2.62 5.01
C SER A 78 -6.44 1.50 4.04
N THR A 79 -7.04 0.43 4.54
CA THR A 79 -7.54 -0.72 3.76
C THR A 79 -9.07 -0.76 3.65
N GLY A 80 -9.75 0.38 3.88
CA GLY A 80 -11.17 0.54 3.63
C GLY A 80 -12.10 0.10 4.78
N THR A 81 -11.55 -0.19 5.96
CA THR A 81 -12.34 -0.43 7.16
C THR A 81 -12.21 0.79 8.09
N PRO A 82 -13.25 1.62 8.28
CA PRO A 82 -13.19 2.78 9.15
C PRO A 82 -12.77 2.37 10.57
N ALA A 83 -11.69 2.96 11.07
CA ALA A 83 -11.14 2.61 12.38
C ALA A 83 -10.40 3.79 13.00
N PHE A 84 -10.38 3.86 14.33
CA PHE A 84 -9.57 4.81 15.08
C PHE A 84 -9.15 4.22 16.43
N PHE A 85 -8.13 4.82 17.03
CA PHE A 85 -7.61 4.39 18.32
C PHE A 85 -8.10 5.28 19.45
N VAL A 86 -8.55 4.67 20.54
CA VAL A 86 -8.90 5.34 21.81
C VAL A 86 -7.97 4.82 22.90
N HIS A 87 -7.22 5.71 23.53
CA HIS A 87 -6.30 5.34 24.60
C HIS A 87 -7.09 4.91 25.85
N ALA A 88 -6.77 3.75 26.42
CA ALA A 88 -7.54 3.19 27.54
C ALA A 88 -7.64 4.09 28.77
N ALA A 89 -6.61 4.88 29.07
CA ALA A 89 -6.64 5.83 30.18
C ALA A 89 -7.51 7.05 29.85
N GLU A 90 -7.37 7.63 28.63
CA GLU A 90 -8.14 8.81 28.23
C GLU A 90 -9.64 8.51 28.08
N ALA A 91 -9.98 7.28 27.75
CA ALA A 91 -11.38 6.82 27.72
C ALA A 91 -12.11 7.13 29.03
N ASN A 92 -11.44 6.94 30.17
CA ASN A 92 -12.03 7.22 31.49
C ASN A 92 -12.17 8.73 31.79
N HIS A 93 -11.66 9.60 30.92
CA HIS A 93 -11.68 11.07 31.07
C HIS A 93 -12.50 11.79 29.99
N GLY A 94 -13.34 11.05 29.24
CA GLY A 94 -14.31 11.63 28.31
C GLY A 94 -14.28 11.02 26.91
N ASP A 95 -13.20 10.36 26.49
CA ASP A 95 -13.07 9.82 25.13
C ASP A 95 -14.02 8.65 24.84
N LEU A 96 -14.68 8.08 25.86
CA LEU A 96 -15.82 7.18 25.66
C LEU A 96 -16.93 7.81 24.79
N GLY A 97 -17.04 9.14 24.79
CA GLY A 97 -17.97 9.87 23.95
C GLY A 97 -17.70 9.74 22.44
N MET A 98 -16.53 9.28 22.05
CA MET A 98 -16.18 8.99 20.64
C MET A 98 -16.82 7.69 20.14
N ILE A 99 -17.28 6.81 21.03
CA ILE A 99 -17.74 5.46 20.72
C ILE A 99 -19.26 5.45 20.57
N GLY A 100 -19.75 5.07 19.38
CA GLY A 100 -21.16 5.01 19.06
C GLY A 100 -21.76 3.60 19.09
N SER A 101 -23.07 3.51 19.07
CA SER A 101 -23.81 2.22 19.11
C SER A 101 -23.63 1.36 17.85
N GLY A 102 -23.10 1.93 16.76
CA GLY A 102 -22.81 1.20 15.52
C GLY A 102 -21.39 0.65 15.42
N ASP A 103 -20.56 0.95 16.41
CA ASP A 103 -19.13 0.60 16.45
C ASP A 103 -18.90 -0.84 16.96
N VAL A 104 -17.67 -1.31 16.77
CA VAL A 104 -17.13 -2.55 17.36
C VAL A 104 -15.84 -2.19 18.07
N ILE A 105 -15.65 -2.66 19.29
CA ILE A 105 -14.43 -2.41 20.07
C ILE A 105 -13.49 -3.60 19.93
N LEU A 106 -12.23 -3.34 19.57
CA LEU A 106 -11.11 -4.29 19.60
C LEU A 106 -10.13 -3.88 20.71
N ALA A 107 -10.16 -4.59 21.82
CA ALA A 107 -9.31 -4.30 22.98
C ALA A 107 -8.08 -5.21 23.02
N LEU A 108 -6.88 -4.61 23.07
CA LEU A 108 -5.60 -5.31 23.13
C LEU A 108 -5.05 -5.25 24.56
N SER A 109 -4.91 -6.41 25.19
CA SER A 109 -4.20 -6.58 26.46
C SER A 109 -3.64 -7.98 26.56
N TRP A 110 -2.30 -8.11 26.60
CA TRP A 110 -1.66 -9.42 26.66
C TRP A 110 -2.09 -10.24 27.86
N SER A 111 -2.06 -9.66 29.06
CA SER A 111 -2.54 -10.30 30.29
C SER A 111 -4.06 -10.37 30.37
N GLY A 112 -4.75 -9.43 29.75
CA GLY A 112 -6.19 -9.20 29.88
C GLY A 112 -6.62 -8.62 31.22
N GLU A 113 -5.67 -8.19 32.08
CA GLU A 113 -5.88 -7.66 33.42
C GLU A 113 -5.60 -6.15 33.54
N THR A 114 -5.49 -5.43 32.40
CA THR A 114 -5.24 -3.99 32.34
C THR A 114 -6.42 -3.22 32.95
N GLN A 115 -6.22 -2.60 34.11
CA GLN A 115 -7.30 -1.93 34.87
C GLN A 115 -7.93 -0.76 34.11
N GLU A 116 -7.15 -0.02 33.34
CA GLU A 116 -7.57 1.13 32.54
C GLU A 116 -8.62 0.77 31.48
N LEU A 117 -8.70 -0.49 31.07
CA LEU A 117 -9.74 -0.97 30.14
C LEU A 117 -11.12 -1.13 30.79
N SER A 118 -11.23 -1.06 32.12
CA SER A 118 -12.48 -1.28 32.84
C SER A 118 -13.62 -0.33 32.43
N GLY A 119 -13.29 0.93 32.17
CA GLY A 119 -14.26 1.93 31.70
C GLY A 119 -14.83 1.58 30.32
N ILE A 120 -13.97 1.22 29.39
CA ILE A 120 -14.36 0.80 28.02
C ILE A 120 -15.19 -0.48 28.09
N MET A 121 -14.79 -1.49 28.85
CA MET A 121 -15.54 -2.73 29.02
C MET A 121 -16.93 -2.49 29.60
N SER A 122 -17.03 -1.67 30.64
CA SER A 122 -18.32 -1.30 31.25
C SER A 122 -19.21 -0.51 30.29
N TYR A 123 -18.62 0.38 29.49
CA TYR A 123 -19.32 1.13 28.46
C TYR A 123 -19.85 0.21 27.36
N ALA A 124 -19.02 -0.70 26.85
CA ALA A 124 -19.40 -1.71 25.86
C ALA A 124 -20.60 -2.53 26.33
N ALA A 125 -20.53 -3.08 27.54
CA ALA A 125 -21.61 -3.85 28.14
C ALA A 125 -22.91 -3.04 28.29
N ARG A 126 -22.82 -1.80 28.78
CA ARG A 126 -23.97 -0.92 28.99
C ARG A 126 -24.71 -0.57 27.71
N PHE A 127 -23.98 -0.29 26.64
CA PHE A 127 -24.53 0.15 25.35
C PHE A 127 -24.65 -0.98 24.34
N ARG A 128 -24.31 -2.22 24.72
CA ARG A 128 -24.34 -3.43 23.89
C ARG A 128 -23.50 -3.28 22.61
N ILE A 129 -22.33 -2.67 22.76
CA ILE A 129 -21.35 -2.52 21.69
C ILE A 129 -20.50 -3.78 21.66
N PRO A 130 -20.39 -4.50 20.52
CA PRO A 130 -19.60 -5.71 20.44
C PRO A 130 -18.16 -5.47 20.88
N LEU A 131 -17.67 -6.30 21.79
CA LEU A 131 -16.31 -6.25 22.33
C LEU A 131 -15.52 -7.48 21.91
N ILE A 132 -14.46 -7.25 21.17
CA ILE A 132 -13.48 -8.28 20.74
C ILE A 132 -12.23 -8.10 21.62
N ALA A 133 -11.81 -9.14 22.30
CA ALA A 133 -10.57 -9.15 23.06
C ALA A 133 -9.44 -9.81 22.27
N MET A 134 -8.27 -9.18 22.22
CA MET A 134 -7.02 -9.76 21.75
C MET A 134 -6.10 -9.95 22.96
N THR A 135 -5.99 -11.17 23.47
CA THR A 135 -5.33 -11.49 24.75
C THR A 135 -4.73 -12.89 24.75
N SER A 136 -3.78 -13.15 25.65
CA SER A 136 -3.23 -14.51 25.87
C SER A 136 -3.99 -15.28 26.99
N SER A 137 -5.03 -14.69 27.59
CA SER A 137 -5.75 -15.31 28.71
C SER A 137 -7.27 -15.20 28.57
N LYS A 138 -7.92 -16.30 28.26
CA LYS A 138 -9.39 -16.39 28.20
C LYS A 138 -10.08 -16.12 29.55
N HIS A 139 -9.39 -16.44 30.65
CA HIS A 139 -9.93 -16.33 32.01
C HIS A 139 -9.62 -14.97 32.67
N SER A 140 -8.97 -14.05 31.97
CA SER A 140 -8.74 -12.68 32.43
C SER A 140 -10.03 -11.87 32.50
N VAL A 141 -9.98 -10.70 33.13
CA VAL A 141 -11.13 -9.78 33.20
C VAL A 141 -11.62 -9.42 31.80
N LEU A 142 -10.73 -9.03 30.91
CA LEU A 142 -11.05 -8.72 29.50
C LEU A 142 -11.62 -9.94 28.76
N GLY A 143 -10.97 -11.11 28.92
CA GLY A 143 -11.39 -12.33 28.22
C GLY A 143 -12.77 -12.84 28.63
N ARG A 144 -13.20 -12.59 29.89
CA ARG A 144 -14.54 -12.98 30.38
C ARG A 144 -15.63 -12.00 29.98
N GLN A 145 -15.29 -10.73 29.76
CA GLN A 145 -16.27 -9.70 29.40
C GLN A 145 -16.45 -9.51 27.89
N ALA A 146 -15.51 -10.01 27.08
CA ALA A 146 -15.58 -9.91 25.64
C ALA A 146 -16.59 -10.90 25.04
N ASP A 147 -17.28 -10.45 23.98
CA ASP A 147 -18.17 -11.27 23.17
C ASP A 147 -17.37 -12.27 22.31
N ILE A 148 -16.20 -11.86 21.85
CA ILE A 148 -15.29 -12.67 21.04
C ILE A 148 -13.88 -12.54 21.61
N VAL A 149 -13.20 -13.68 21.77
CA VAL A 149 -11.83 -13.73 22.26
C VAL A 149 -10.89 -14.27 21.19
N LEU A 150 -10.04 -13.41 20.66
CA LEU A 150 -8.87 -13.79 19.86
C LEU A 150 -7.76 -14.22 20.84
N LEU A 151 -7.77 -15.51 21.20
CA LEU A 151 -6.87 -16.07 22.19
C LEU A 151 -5.51 -16.38 21.58
N LEU A 152 -4.55 -15.47 21.76
CA LEU A 152 -3.19 -15.64 21.24
C LEU A 152 -2.43 -16.70 22.05
N PRO A 153 -1.65 -17.57 21.40
CA PRO A 153 -0.81 -18.55 22.07
C PRO A 153 0.16 -17.91 23.06
N LYS A 154 0.36 -18.52 24.20
CA LYS A 154 1.28 -18.03 25.22
C LYS A 154 2.69 -18.52 24.90
N ILE A 155 3.53 -17.60 24.44
CA ILE A 155 4.94 -17.85 24.08
C ILE A 155 5.81 -16.92 24.92
N GLU A 156 7.04 -17.36 25.20
CA GLU A 156 8.01 -16.56 25.94
C GLU A 156 8.44 -15.33 25.16
N GLU A 157 8.65 -14.23 25.90
CA GLU A 157 9.21 -13.02 25.32
C GLU A 157 10.69 -13.23 24.98
N ALA A 158 11.16 -12.59 23.90
CA ALA A 158 12.59 -12.64 23.55
C ALA A 158 13.49 -11.89 24.54
N CYS A 159 12.90 -11.05 25.40
CA CYS A 159 13.60 -10.40 26.49
C CYS A 159 14.15 -11.44 27.48
N PRO A 160 15.45 -11.42 27.82
CA PRO A 160 16.08 -12.38 28.74
C PRO A 160 15.41 -12.48 30.12
N HIS A 161 14.72 -11.41 30.53
CA HIS A 161 14.00 -11.35 31.80
C HIS A 161 12.48 -11.62 31.65
N GLY A 162 12.00 -11.84 30.42
CA GLY A 162 10.58 -12.04 30.14
C GLY A 162 9.68 -10.81 30.43
N LEU A 163 10.29 -9.62 30.59
CA LEU A 163 9.57 -8.40 31.02
C LEU A 163 9.21 -7.47 29.87
N ALA A 164 10.08 -7.33 28.89
CA ALA A 164 9.84 -6.43 27.76
C ALA A 164 8.97 -7.15 26.70
N PRO A 165 7.80 -6.61 26.37
CA PRO A 165 6.97 -7.17 25.31
C PRO A 165 7.67 -7.09 23.95
N THR A 166 7.89 -8.23 23.33
CA THR A 166 8.56 -8.47 22.04
C THR A 166 7.72 -9.46 21.22
N THR A 167 7.84 -10.75 21.49
CA THR A 167 7.07 -11.81 20.83
C THR A 167 5.57 -11.59 20.92
N SER A 168 5.07 -11.19 22.10
CA SER A 168 3.64 -10.87 22.28
C SER A 168 3.16 -9.75 21.37
N THR A 169 3.98 -8.70 21.19
CA THR A 169 3.61 -7.54 20.37
C THR A 169 3.66 -7.83 18.88
N ILE A 170 4.63 -8.63 18.41
CA ILE A 170 4.66 -9.06 17.00
C ILE A 170 3.46 -9.94 16.65
N MET A 171 3.02 -10.81 17.57
CA MET A 171 1.82 -11.63 17.40
C MET A 171 0.54 -10.80 17.36
N GLN A 172 0.41 -9.79 18.23
CA GLN A 172 -0.71 -8.84 18.18
C GLN A 172 -0.74 -8.07 16.86
N LEU A 173 0.42 -7.61 16.39
CA LEU A 173 0.56 -6.92 15.12
C LEU A 173 0.14 -7.79 13.94
N ALA A 174 0.69 -9.00 13.86
CA ALA A 174 0.38 -9.95 12.79
C ALA A 174 -1.11 -10.35 12.76
N MET A 175 -1.74 -10.54 13.94
CA MET A 175 -3.17 -10.80 14.04
C MET A 175 -4.00 -9.61 13.56
N GLY A 176 -3.60 -8.38 13.89
CA GLY A 176 -4.25 -7.16 13.41
C GLY A 176 -4.15 -7.00 11.89
N ASP A 177 -2.99 -7.30 11.31
CA ASP A 177 -2.80 -7.28 9.86
C ASP A 177 -3.61 -8.39 9.17
N ALA A 178 -3.70 -9.58 9.76
CA ALA A 178 -4.55 -10.66 9.26
C ALA A 178 -6.03 -10.26 9.22
N LEU A 179 -6.54 -9.59 10.28
CA LEU A 179 -7.90 -9.02 10.29
C LEU A 179 -8.10 -8.00 9.17
N ALA A 180 -7.17 -7.06 9.03
CA ALA A 180 -7.27 -5.98 8.03
C ALA A 180 -7.26 -6.53 6.59
N VAL A 181 -6.37 -7.47 6.28
CA VAL A 181 -6.27 -8.08 4.95
C VAL A 181 -7.49 -8.95 4.64
N SER A 182 -7.95 -9.76 5.60
CA SER A 182 -9.17 -10.56 5.42
C SER A 182 -10.40 -9.68 5.12
N LEU A 183 -10.55 -8.55 5.82
CA LEU A 183 -11.63 -7.59 5.58
C LEU A 183 -11.51 -6.91 4.21
N LEU A 184 -10.28 -6.55 3.81
CA LEU A 184 -9.97 -5.97 2.50
C LEU A 184 -10.40 -6.92 1.37
N GLU A 185 -10.00 -8.20 1.45
CA GLU A 185 -10.36 -9.23 0.45
C GLU A 185 -11.87 -9.45 0.39
N MET A 186 -12.53 -9.57 1.54
CA MET A 186 -13.97 -9.77 1.61
C MET A 186 -14.80 -8.58 1.10
N ARG A 187 -14.24 -7.38 1.11
CA ARG A 187 -14.87 -6.16 0.56
C ARG A 187 -14.63 -6.00 -0.94
N GLY A 188 -13.74 -6.79 -1.53
CA GLY A 188 -13.31 -6.61 -2.92
C GLY A 188 -12.57 -5.29 -3.14
N PHE A 189 -11.82 -4.84 -2.13
CA PHE A 189 -11.07 -3.58 -2.15
C PHE A 189 -9.99 -3.62 -3.24
N THR A 190 -10.05 -2.65 -4.16
CA THR A 190 -9.20 -2.60 -5.34
C THR A 190 -8.04 -1.63 -5.19
N ALA A 191 -7.07 -1.68 -6.13
CA ALA A 191 -6.03 -0.67 -6.22
C ALA A 191 -6.59 0.75 -6.45
N THR A 192 -7.74 0.88 -7.10
CA THR A 192 -8.44 2.15 -7.29
C THR A 192 -8.96 2.70 -5.97
N ASP A 193 -9.52 1.84 -5.11
CA ASP A 193 -9.97 2.24 -3.78
C ASP A 193 -8.77 2.66 -2.92
N PHE A 194 -7.65 1.94 -3.03
CA PHE A 194 -6.42 2.27 -2.32
C PHE A 194 -5.90 3.67 -2.67
N LYS A 195 -6.01 4.08 -3.95
CA LYS A 195 -5.65 5.43 -4.44
C LYS A 195 -6.44 6.52 -3.70
N ILE A 196 -7.73 6.29 -3.39
CA ILE A 196 -8.59 7.26 -2.71
C ILE A 196 -8.07 7.57 -1.31
N TYR A 197 -7.59 6.55 -0.58
CA TYR A 197 -7.07 6.70 0.78
C TYR A 197 -5.60 7.11 0.84
N HIS A 198 -4.85 6.98 -0.28
CA HIS A 198 -3.43 7.31 -0.37
C HIS A 198 -3.15 8.27 -1.54
N PRO A 199 -3.71 9.51 -1.53
CA PRO A 199 -3.56 10.44 -2.64
C PRO A 199 -2.14 11.01 -2.79
N GLY A 200 -1.30 10.88 -1.77
CA GLY A 200 0.06 11.39 -1.72
C GLY A 200 1.14 10.31 -1.78
N GLY A 201 2.39 10.76 -2.00
CA GLY A 201 3.56 9.89 -2.03
C GLY A 201 3.72 9.05 -3.31
N SER A 202 4.83 8.31 -3.42
CA SER A 202 5.17 7.49 -4.60
C SER A 202 4.14 6.40 -4.88
N LEU A 203 3.56 5.82 -3.83
CA LEU A 203 2.54 4.79 -3.95
C LEU A 203 1.24 5.34 -4.59
N GLY A 204 0.75 6.49 -4.12
CA GLY A 204 -0.41 7.15 -4.72
C GLY A 204 -0.16 7.61 -6.16
N ALA A 205 1.06 8.07 -6.45
CA ALA A 205 1.48 8.43 -7.80
C ALA A 205 1.47 7.22 -8.75
N SER A 206 2.01 6.08 -8.31
CA SER A 206 2.07 4.84 -9.11
C SER A 206 0.69 4.24 -9.42
N LEU A 207 -0.32 4.56 -8.61
CA LEU A 207 -1.70 4.10 -8.77
C LEU A 207 -2.56 5.03 -9.64
N LYS A 208 -2.03 6.17 -10.12
CA LYS A 208 -2.68 6.96 -11.16
C LYS A 208 -2.71 6.20 -12.48
N TYR A 209 -3.67 6.54 -13.34
CA TYR A 209 -3.68 6.05 -14.71
C TYR A 209 -2.90 6.99 -15.63
N VAL A 210 -2.44 6.46 -16.75
CA VAL A 210 -1.73 7.22 -17.77
C VAL A 210 -2.60 8.39 -18.30
N CYS A 211 -3.90 8.19 -18.44
CA CYS A 211 -4.85 9.25 -18.81
C CYS A 211 -4.94 10.41 -17.79
N ASP A 212 -4.57 10.17 -16.52
CA ASP A 212 -4.59 11.24 -15.50
C ASP A 212 -3.41 12.23 -15.65
N ILE A 213 -2.40 11.90 -16.45
CA ILE A 213 -1.13 12.64 -16.56
C ILE A 213 -0.67 12.93 -17.99
N MET A 214 -1.31 12.35 -19.00
CA MET A 214 -0.93 12.54 -20.40
C MET A 214 -1.21 13.97 -20.88
N HIS A 215 -0.44 14.40 -21.84
CA HIS A 215 -0.71 15.62 -22.59
C HIS A 215 -1.64 15.29 -23.76
N GLU A 216 -2.65 16.11 -23.99
CA GLU A 216 -3.74 15.88 -24.94
C GLU A 216 -3.86 17.00 -25.99
N GLY A 217 -4.68 16.73 -27.00
CA GLY A 217 -5.05 17.72 -28.02
C GLY A 217 -3.85 18.23 -28.81
N ASP A 218 -3.76 19.54 -28.97
CA ASP A 218 -2.70 20.21 -29.75
C ASP A 218 -1.29 20.01 -29.16
N ASN A 219 -1.17 19.49 -27.94
CA ASN A 219 0.13 19.21 -27.36
C ASN A 219 0.76 17.90 -27.89
N ILE A 220 -0.03 17.04 -28.53
CA ILE A 220 0.47 15.77 -29.08
C ILE A 220 1.30 16.06 -30.33
N PRO A 221 2.59 15.65 -30.38
CA PRO A 221 3.44 15.88 -31.55
C PRO A 221 3.07 14.90 -32.67
N LEU A 222 2.22 15.32 -33.60
CA LEU A 222 1.74 14.48 -34.71
C LEU A 222 1.99 15.14 -36.05
N VAL A 223 2.29 14.33 -37.06
CA VAL A 223 2.33 14.72 -38.46
C VAL A 223 1.63 13.65 -39.33
N MET A 224 1.16 14.07 -40.51
CA MET A 224 0.56 13.14 -41.47
C MET A 224 1.62 12.30 -42.18
N GLN A 225 1.26 11.11 -42.57
CA GLN A 225 2.02 10.28 -43.47
C GLN A 225 2.40 11.09 -44.75
N GLY A 226 3.65 10.95 -45.22
CA GLY A 226 4.16 11.70 -46.35
C GLY A 226 4.69 13.10 -46.03
N THR A 227 4.58 13.58 -44.81
CA THR A 227 5.11 14.90 -44.36
C THR A 227 6.63 14.95 -44.56
N ALA A 228 7.14 16.09 -45.03
CA ALA A 228 8.59 16.30 -45.18
C ALA A 228 9.31 16.26 -43.82
N MET A 229 10.49 15.67 -43.78
CA MET A 229 11.28 15.56 -42.53
C MET A 229 11.59 16.92 -41.88
N THR A 230 11.76 17.99 -42.70
CA THR A 230 11.96 19.35 -42.20
C THR A 230 10.79 19.86 -41.35
N GLU A 231 9.56 19.55 -41.74
CA GLU A 231 8.36 19.91 -41.01
C GLU A 231 8.20 19.04 -39.75
N ALA A 232 8.43 17.74 -39.88
CA ALA A 232 8.42 16.83 -38.71
C ALA A 232 9.44 17.22 -37.65
N MET A 233 10.64 17.65 -38.04
CA MET A 233 11.67 18.14 -37.12
C MET A 233 11.24 19.44 -36.43
N ASN A 234 10.53 20.36 -37.10
CA ASN A 234 9.99 21.54 -36.45
C ASN A 234 8.97 21.18 -35.35
N VAL A 235 8.05 20.26 -35.63
CA VAL A 235 7.09 19.75 -34.63
C VAL A 235 7.81 19.08 -33.45
N LEU A 236 8.83 18.25 -33.72
CA LEU A 236 9.62 17.57 -32.68
C LEU A 236 10.27 18.58 -31.73
N VAL A 237 10.90 19.62 -32.30
CA VAL A 237 11.55 20.69 -31.50
C VAL A 237 10.51 21.53 -30.75
N GLU A 238 9.41 21.92 -31.39
CA GLU A 238 8.36 22.76 -30.79
C GLU A 238 7.67 22.08 -29.59
N LYS A 239 7.40 20.78 -29.70
CA LYS A 239 6.61 20.05 -28.69
C LYS A 239 7.45 19.48 -27.53
N HIS A 240 8.76 19.42 -27.63
CA HIS A 240 9.71 19.04 -26.56
C HIS A 240 9.58 17.61 -26.00
N PHE A 241 8.98 16.69 -26.74
CA PHE A 241 8.87 15.27 -26.30
C PHE A 241 10.00 14.38 -26.84
N GLY A 242 10.93 14.93 -27.65
CA GLY A 242 12.00 14.14 -28.29
C GLY A 242 11.49 13.13 -29.31
N CYS A 243 10.24 13.25 -29.73
CA CYS A 243 9.65 12.41 -30.76
C CYS A 243 8.46 13.09 -31.45
N VAL A 244 8.09 12.56 -32.62
CA VAL A 244 6.89 12.94 -33.37
C VAL A 244 6.21 11.66 -33.90
N GLY A 245 4.90 11.56 -33.71
CA GLY A 245 4.07 10.44 -34.21
C GLY A 245 3.65 10.70 -35.65
N VAL A 246 3.63 9.65 -36.45
CA VAL A 246 3.14 9.68 -37.84
C VAL A 246 1.79 8.99 -37.91
N VAL A 247 0.77 9.71 -38.39
CA VAL A 247 -0.59 9.18 -38.53
C VAL A 247 -1.00 9.04 -39.99
N ASN A 248 -1.83 8.04 -40.29
CA ASN A 248 -2.42 7.86 -41.61
C ASN A 248 -3.66 8.77 -41.82
N GLN A 249 -4.33 8.64 -42.97
CA GLN A 249 -5.54 9.43 -43.30
C GLN A 249 -6.72 9.15 -42.36
N GLU A 250 -6.77 7.96 -41.76
CA GLU A 250 -7.77 7.54 -40.79
C GLU A 250 -7.46 8.05 -39.35
N GLY A 251 -6.29 8.69 -39.15
CA GLY A 251 -5.81 9.20 -37.89
C GLY A 251 -5.18 8.12 -37.00
N GLU A 252 -4.88 6.93 -37.54
CA GLU A 252 -4.21 5.86 -36.81
C GLU A 252 -2.69 6.12 -36.74
N LEU A 253 -2.09 5.84 -35.59
CA LEU A 253 -0.65 5.95 -35.37
C LEU A 253 0.09 4.79 -36.06
N ILE A 254 0.85 5.10 -37.12
CA ILE A 254 1.55 4.12 -37.94
C ILE A 254 3.06 4.11 -37.73
N GLY A 255 3.62 5.18 -37.18
CA GLY A 255 5.06 5.32 -36.97
C GLY A 255 5.43 6.39 -35.95
N ILE A 256 6.71 6.42 -35.62
CA ILE A 256 7.31 7.43 -34.75
C ILE A 256 8.69 7.80 -35.31
N VAL A 257 9.01 9.08 -35.27
CA VAL A 257 10.38 9.59 -35.49
C VAL A 257 10.88 10.16 -34.17
N THR A 258 12.06 9.75 -33.74
CA THR A 258 12.69 10.17 -32.48
C THR A 258 14.01 10.87 -32.71
N ASP A 259 14.53 11.58 -31.69
CA ASP A 259 15.89 12.13 -31.70
C ASP A 259 16.94 11.07 -32.05
N GLY A 260 16.72 9.82 -31.58
CA GLY A 260 17.59 8.69 -31.92
C GLY A 260 17.54 8.31 -33.41
N ASP A 261 16.38 8.46 -34.06
CA ASP A 261 16.25 8.21 -35.50
C ASP A 261 16.99 9.29 -36.29
N LEU A 262 16.89 10.55 -35.85
CA LEU A 262 17.64 11.66 -36.45
C LEU A 262 19.15 11.45 -36.32
N ALA A 263 19.61 11.07 -35.13
CA ALA A 263 21.02 10.80 -34.87
C ALA A 263 21.57 9.64 -35.72
N ARG A 264 20.80 8.57 -35.90
CA ARG A 264 21.19 7.41 -36.77
C ARG A 264 21.29 7.79 -38.24
N ASN A 265 20.46 8.74 -38.68
CA ASN A 265 20.39 9.19 -40.08
C ASN A 265 21.13 10.49 -40.35
N MET A 266 21.96 10.99 -39.43
CA MET A 266 22.64 12.30 -39.52
C MET A 266 23.63 12.40 -40.71
N HIS A 267 24.04 11.26 -41.30
CA HIS A 267 24.93 11.27 -42.49
C HIS A 267 24.15 11.57 -43.77
N PHE A 268 22.83 11.47 -43.76
CA PHE A 268 21.97 11.79 -44.91
C PHE A 268 21.45 13.23 -44.83
N ASN A 269 21.20 13.80 -46.01
CA ASN A 269 20.50 15.08 -46.02
C ASN A 269 19.01 14.86 -45.80
N LEU A 270 18.59 14.87 -44.51
CA LEU A 270 17.22 14.59 -44.09
C LEU A 270 16.17 15.52 -44.71
N SER A 271 16.58 16.70 -45.21
CA SER A 271 15.65 17.62 -45.88
C SER A 271 15.08 17.09 -47.21
N LYS A 272 15.65 16.00 -47.73
CA LYS A 272 15.20 15.35 -48.98
C LYS A 272 14.27 14.16 -48.74
N PHE A 273 14.05 13.80 -47.48
CA PHE A 273 13.26 12.62 -47.10
C PHE A 273 11.89 13.06 -46.56
N ASN A 274 10.95 12.13 -46.62
CA ASN A 274 9.69 12.23 -45.85
C ASN A 274 9.73 11.33 -44.64
N VAL A 275 8.73 11.47 -43.75
CA VAL A 275 8.65 10.73 -42.48
C VAL A 275 8.58 9.20 -42.69
N ASP A 276 7.96 8.74 -43.78
CA ASP A 276 7.80 7.31 -44.07
C ASP A 276 9.13 6.57 -44.30
N GLU A 277 10.15 7.29 -44.74
CA GLU A 277 11.47 6.77 -45.04
C GLU A 277 12.36 6.68 -43.79
N VAL A 278 12.03 7.44 -42.72
CA VAL A 278 12.85 7.60 -41.51
C VAL A 278 12.18 6.97 -40.27
N MET A 279 10.84 6.97 -40.23
CA MET A 279 10.09 6.54 -39.05
C MET A 279 10.34 5.10 -38.65
N THR A 280 10.36 4.83 -37.36
CA THR A 280 10.19 3.47 -36.83
C THR A 280 8.71 3.11 -36.89
N LYS A 281 8.39 2.02 -37.62
CA LYS A 281 7.02 1.49 -37.77
C LYS A 281 6.60 0.74 -36.51
N ALA A 282 5.28 0.69 -36.25
CA ALA A 282 4.67 0.05 -35.07
C ALA A 282 5.30 0.54 -33.75
N PRO A 283 5.12 1.82 -33.42
CA PRO A 283 5.67 2.42 -32.21
C PRO A 283 5.13 1.72 -30.96
N LYS A 284 5.93 1.73 -29.91
CA LYS A 284 5.50 1.23 -28.59
C LYS A 284 4.53 2.22 -27.98
N VAL A 285 3.35 1.74 -27.59
CA VAL A 285 2.24 2.55 -27.10
C VAL A 285 1.66 1.95 -25.82
N LEU A 286 0.97 2.78 -25.03
CA LEU A 286 0.20 2.33 -23.87
C LEU A 286 -1.27 2.71 -24.02
N LYS A 287 -2.12 2.04 -23.24
CA LYS A 287 -3.56 2.35 -23.15
C LYS A 287 -3.81 3.42 -22.08
N PRO A 288 -4.89 4.22 -22.19
CA PRO A 288 -5.21 5.28 -21.22
C PRO A 288 -5.40 4.74 -19.79
N ASN A 289 -5.94 3.53 -19.64
CA ASN A 289 -6.17 2.87 -18.36
C ASN A 289 -4.96 2.06 -17.84
N THR A 290 -3.77 2.26 -18.38
CA THR A 290 -2.54 1.69 -17.84
C THR A 290 -2.15 2.43 -16.55
N LEU A 291 -1.77 1.71 -15.49
CA LEU A 291 -1.25 2.32 -14.28
C LEU A 291 0.11 2.99 -14.53
N VAL A 292 0.33 4.14 -13.91
CA VAL A 292 1.59 4.89 -14.00
C VAL A 292 2.79 4.06 -13.55
N GLY A 293 2.64 3.22 -12.52
CA GLY A 293 3.71 2.30 -12.11
C GLY A 293 4.10 1.31 -13.21
N ALA A 294 3.13 0.78 -13.96
CA ALA A 294 3.38 -0.08 -15.12
C ALA A 294 4.00 0.71 -16.30
N ALA A 295 3.57 1.95 -16.50
CA ALA A 295 4.14 2.84 -17.53
C ALA A 295 5.61 3.18 -17.20
N THR A 296 5.95 3.37 -15.93
CA THR A 296 7.33 3.58 -15.47
C THR A 296 8.22 2.36 -15.78
N ALA A 297 7.76 1.16 -15.45
CA ALA A 297 8.46 -0.08 -15.80
C ALA A 297 8.62 -0.20 -17.33
N PHE A 298 7.57 0.10 -18.09
CA PHE A 298 7.59 0.06 -19.56
C PHE A 298 8.66 0.99 -20.18
N ILE A 299 8.78 2.22 -19.69
CA ILE A 299 9.83 3.17 -20.13
C ILE A 299 11.23 2.61 -19.85
N ASN A 300 11.45 2.08 -18.65
CA ASN A 300 12.74 1.54 -18.24
C ASN A 300 13.13 0.30 -19.05
N ASP A 301 12.22 -0.65 -19.21
CA ASP A 301 12.46 -1.91 -19.95
C ASP A 301 12.75 -1.67 -21.43
N HIS A 302 12.18 -0.62 -21.99
CA HIS A 302 12.29 -0.31 -23.42
C HIS A 302 13.29 0.80 -23.73
N HIS A 303 13.88 1.43 -22.72
CA HIS A 303 14.83 2.54 -22.84
C HIS A 303 14.30 3.68 -23.74
N ILE A 304 13.03 4.11 -23.52
CA ILE A 304 12.37 5.16 -24.27
C ILE A 304 12.14 6.39 -23.39
N GLY A 305 12.16 7.60 -23.98
CA GLY A 305 11.92 8.86 -23.26
C GLY A 305 10.45 9.26 -23.18
N ALA A 306 9.66 8.84 -24.16
CA ALA A 306 8.22 9.13 -24.24
C ALA A 306 7.46 8.00 -24.92
N PHE A 307 6.16 7.95 -24.71
CA PHE A 307 5.26 7.01 -25.39
C PHE A 307 3.92 7.67 -25.71
N PHE A 308 3.33 7.29 -26.84
CA PHE A 308 1.97 7.67 -27.17
C PHE A 308 0.96 6.83 -26.41
N VAL A 309 -0.12 7.48 -25.98
CA VAL A 309 -1.31 6.84 -25.43
C VAL A 309 -2.32 6.67 -26.55
N VAL A 310 -2.75 5.42 -26.77
CA VAL A 310 -3.55 5.07 -27.94
C VAL A 310 -4.85 4.39 -27.52
N GLU A 311 -5.95 4.82 -28.13
CA GLU A 311 -7.25 4.15 -28.06
C GLU A 311 -7.74 3.91 -29.50
N ASP A 312 -8.19 2.70 -29.79
CA ASP A 312 -8.61 2.29 -31.15
C ASP A 312 -7.60 2.68 -32.26
N LYS A 313 -6.32 2.46 -31.99
CA LYS A 313 -5.15 2.81 -32.82
C LYS A 313 -4.91 4.32 -33.00
N LYS A 314 -5.74 5.18 -32.46
CA LYS A 314 -5.58 6.63 -32.56
C LYS A 314 -4.82 7.18 -31.36
N PRO A 315 -3.84 8.06 -31.56
CA PRO A 315 -3.13 8.69 -30.47
C PRO A 315 -4.05 9.73 -29.82
N ILE A 316 -4.36 9.52 -28.54
CA ILE A 316 -5.19 10.40 -27.71
C ILE A 316 -4.37 11.19 -26.71
N GLY A 317 -3.10 10.84 -26.53
CA GLY A 317 -2.20 11.51 -25.60
C GLY A 317 -0.73 11.09 -25.80
N ILE A 318 0.14 11.79 -25.09
CA ILE A 318 1.56 11.48 -24.97
C ILE A 318 2.01 11.69 -23.52
N VAL A 319 2.92 10.84 -23.04
CA VAL A 319 3.57 10.97 -21.72
C VAL A 319 5.07 10.91 -21.91
N HIS A 320 5.77 11.85 -21.28
CA HIS A 320 7.22 11.89 -21.22
C HIS A 320 7.72 11.40 -19.86
N PHE A 321 8.93 10.85 -19.79
CA PHE A 321 9.58 10.41 -18.56
C PHE A 321 9.58 11.47 -17.45
N HIS A 322 9.76 12.74 -17.82
CA HIS A 322 9.69 13.87 -16.88
C HIS A 322 8.32 14.05 -16.20
N ASP A 323 7.23 13.63 -16.84
CA ASP A 323 5.90 13.69 -16.23
C ASP A 323 5.79 12.68 -15.09
N LEU A 324 6.38 11.49 -15.28
CA LEU A 324 6.46 10.45 -14.23
C LEU A 324 7.32 10.91 -13.04
N LEU A 325 8.46 11.58 -13.31
CA LEU A 325 9.30 12.18 -12.27
C LEU A 325 8.54 13.26 -11.48
N ARG A 326 7.84 14.15 -12.19
CA ARG A 326 7.12 15.28 -11.59
C ARG A 326 6.06 14.84 -10.60
N ILE A 327 5.40 13.70 -10.84
CA ILE A 327 4.39 13.15 -9.93
C ILE A 327 4.97 12.25 -8.85
N GLY A 328 6.30 12.01 -8.85
CA GLY A 328 6.96 11.15 -7.87
C GLY A 328 6.70 9.65 -8.05
N ALA A 329 6.50 9.21 -9.30
CA ALA A 329 6.29 7.80 -9.64
C ALA A 329 7.58 7.05 -9.96
N VAL A 330 8.73 7.75 -9.95
CA VAL A 330 10.09 7.24 -10.20
C VAL A 330 10.96 7.55 -8.99
#